data_ccc7c9c5565db70028297ccf65b50324
#
_entry.id   ccc7c9c5565db70028297ccf65b50324
#
_cell.length_a   1.000
_cell.length_b   1.000
_cell.length_c   1.000
_cell.angle_alpha   90.00
_cell.angle_beta   90.00
_cell.angle_gamma   90.00
#
_symmetry.space_group_name_H-M   'P 1'
#
loop_
_entity.id
_entity.type
_entity.pdbx_description
1 polymer ?
#
loop_
_entity_poly.entity_id
_entity_poly.type
_entity_poly.pdbx_seq_one_letter_code
_entity_poly.pdbx_strand_id
1 'polypeptide(L)'
;ITEDGLVLHDDGPCIGCGRCYWACPYGEVSFSKTSGYAQKCDTCLALREKGLTPACVAACPTESLHFGEYPPESGVLPDLPFLPDPSLTEPSLRIRKPDALRKENEDGAVR
;
A
#
# COMPACT_ATOMS: atom_id res chain seq x y z
N ILE A 1 -12.77 -5.35 -7.81
CA ILE A 1 -12.31 -5.87 -6.52
C ILE A 1 -12.61 -7.37 -6.48
N THR A 2 -11.61 -8.15 -6.13
CA THR A 2 -11.74 -9.61 -5.97
C THR A 2 -12.45 -9.97 -4.67
N GLU A 3 -12.85 -11.25 -4.51
CA GLU A 3 -13.52 -11.72 -3.30
C GLU A 3 -12.67 -11.54 -2.03
N ASP A 4 -11.36 -11.63 -2.16
CA ASP A 4 -10.38 -11.40 -1.08
C ASP A 4 -10.01 -9.91 -0.87
N GLY A 5 -10.74 -9.00 -1.50
CA GLY A 5 -10.57 -7.55 -1.33
C GLY A 5 -9.45 -6.92 -2.15
N LEU A 6 -8.80 -7.66 -3.04
CA LEU A 6 -7.75 -7.12 -3.90
C LEU A 6 -8.33 -6.20 -4.98
N VAL A 7 -7.77 -5.01 -5.12
CA VAL A 7 -8.12 -4.05 -6.17
C VAL A 7 -7.19 -4.25 -7.36
N LEU A 8 -7.72 -4.79 -8.45
CA LEU A 8 -6.99 -4.98 -9.70
C LEU A 8 -7.32 -3.87 -10.70
N HIS A 9 -6.34 -3.51 -11.51
CA HIS A 9 -6.51 -2.63 -12.66
C HIS A 9 -6.77 -3.48 -13.91
N ASP A 10 -7.74 -3.07 -14.71
CA ASP A 10 -8.03 -3.66 -16.01
C ASP A 10 -7.57 -2.68 -17.10
N ASP A 11 -6.62 -3.10 -17.91
CA ASP A 11 -6.05 -2.31 -18.99
C ASP A 11 -7.04 -2.12 -20.16
N GLY A 12 -8.01 -3.02 -20.31
CA GLY A 12 -8.93 -3.02 -21.43
C GLY A 12 -9.67 -1.69 -21.64
N PRO A 13 -10.35 -1.14 -20.63
CA PRO A 13 -11.03 0.14 -20.71
C PRO A 13 -10.12 1.36 -20.46
N CYS A 14 -8.84 1.16 -20.16
CA CYS A 14 -7.91 2.23 -19.79
C CYS A 14 -7.56 3.08 -21.03
N ILE A 15 -7.77 4.40 -20.94
CA ILE A 15 -7.44 5.37 -21.99
C ILE A 15 -6.23 6.23 -21.64
N GLY A 16 -5.56 5.97 -20.52
CA GLY A 16 -4.41 6.76 -20.08
C GLY A 16 -4.72 8.20 -19.64
N CYS A 17 -5.96 8.49 -19.24
CA CYS A 17 -6.40 9.86 -18.93
C CYS A 17 -5.77 10.51 -17.69
N GLY A 18 -5.12 9.73 -16.81
CA GLY A 18 -4.43 10.22 -15.63
C GLY A 18 -5.29 10.56 -14.42
N ARG A 19 -6.60 10.41 -14.47
CA ARG A 19 -7.49 10.73 -13.33
C ARG A 19 -7.17 9.92 -12.08
N CYS A 20 -6.88 8.63 -12.22
CA CYS A 20 -6.48 7.77 -11.11
C CYS A 20 -5.15 8.21 -10.45
N TYR A 21 -4.21 8.65 -11.25
CA TYR A 21 -2.94 9.22 -10.79
C TYR A 21 -3.16 10.46 -9.92
N TRP A 22 -3.99 11.39 -10.40
CA TRP A 22 -4.29 12.62 -9.66
C TRP A 22 -5.15 12.39 -8.42
N ALA A 23 -6.02 11.38 -8.45
CA ALA A 23 -6.94 11.08 -7.36
C ALA A 23 -6.31 10.29 -6.20
N CYS A 24 -5.22 9.54 -6.46
CA CYS A 24 -4.60 8.70 -5.43
C CYS A 24 -3.81 9.54 -4.42
N PRO A 25 -4.25 9.62 -3.15
CA PRO A 25 -3.54 10.42 -2.14
C PRO A 25 -2.23 9.78 -1.69
N TYR A 26 -1.99 8.50 -2.02
CA TYR A 26 -0.76 7.76 -1.69
C TYR A 26 0.30 7.81 -2.79
N GLY A 27 -0.03 8.32 -3.97
CA GLY A 27 0.88 8.32 -5.12
C GLY A 27 1.20 6.93 -5.67
N GLU A 28 0.29 5.97 -5.52
CA GLU A 28 0.51 4.56 -5.85
C GLU A 28 0.39 4.26 -7.35
N VAL A 29 -0.30 5.13 -8.09
CA VAL A 29 -0.55 4.92 -9.52
C VAL A 29 0.61 5.45 -10.35
N SER A 30 1.10 4.66 -11.27
CA SER A 30 2.09 5.03 -12.29
C SER A 30 1.55 4.72 -13.69
N PHE A 31 2.31 5.09 -14.71
CA PHE A 31 1.98 4.77 -16.09
C PHE A 31 3.09 3.96 -16.74
N SER A 32 2.70 2.96 -17.50
CA SER A 32 3.64 2.23 -18.36
C SER A 32 4.15 3.15 -19.48
N LYS A 33 5.46 3.27 -19.61
CA LYS A 33 6.07 4.02 -20.71
C LYS A 33 5.85 3.36 -22.08
N THR A 34 5.58 2.07 -22.10
CA THR A 34 5.39 1.29 -23.32
C THR A 34 3.94 1.32 -23.80
N SER A 35 2.99 1.03 -22.88
CA SER A 35 1.57 0.93 -23.22
C SER A 35 0.77 2.23 -23.00
N GLY A 36 1.26 3.12 -22.13
CA GLY A 36 0.55 4.33 -21.73
C GLY A 36 -0.60 4.09 -20.74
N TYR A 37 -0.81 2.84 -20.33
CA TYR A 37 -1.86 2.50 -19.37
C TYR A 37 -1.42 2.76 -17.93
N ALA A 38 -2.40 3.03 -17.07
CA ALA A 38 -2.18 3.15 -15.65
C ALA A 38 -1.77 1.79 -15.06
N GLN A 39 -0.90 1.83 -14.07
CA GLN A 39 -0.42 0.66 -13.36
C GLN A 39 -0.38 0.93 -11.87
N LYS A 40 -0.62 -0.08 -11.07
CA LYS A 40 -0.45 -0.07 -9.62
C LYS A 40 -0.03 -1.44 -9.12
N CYS A 41 0.33 -1.53 -7.85
CA CYS A 41 0.60 -2.80 -7.20
C CYS A 41 -0.60 -3.75 -7.32
N ASP A 42 -0.37 -4.94 -7.85
CA ASP A 42 -1.36 -6.04 -7.95
C ASP A 42 -1.17 -7.08 -6.84
N THR A 43 -0.37 -6.76 -5.83
CA THR A 43 0.05 -7.66 -4.74
C THR A 43 0.74 -8.95 -5.24
N CYS A 44 1.39 -8.87 -6.40
CA CYS A 44 2.03 -10.01 -7.07
C CYS A 44 1.10 -11.21 -7.25
N LEU A 45 -0.09 -10.98 -7.77
CA LEU A 45 -1.14 -11.99 -7.92
C LEU A 45 -0.61 -13.28 -8.58
N ALA A 46 0.15 -13.16 -9.67
CA ALA A 46 0.72 -14.30 -10.39
C ALA A 46 1.70 -15.13 -9.55
N LEU A 47 2.42 -14.53 -8.63
CA LEU A 47 3.29 -15.25 -7.69
C LEU A 47 2.47 -15.93 -6.59
N ARG A 48 1.48 -15.25 -6.07
CA ARG A 48 0.60 -15.76 -5.01
C ARG A 48 -0.21 -16.97 -5.48
N GLU A 49 -0.70 -16.97 -6.70
CA GLU A 49 -1.38 -18.12 -7.31
C GLU A 49 -0.49 -19.37 -7.39
N LYS A 50 0.82 -19.19 -7.43
CA LYS A 50 1.81 -20.28 -7.37
C LYS A 50 2.23 -20.65 -5.94
N GLY A 51 1.58 -20.06 -4.91
CA GLY A 51 1.92 -20.28 -3.51
C GLY A 51 3.20 -19.56 -3.05
N LEU A 52 3.68 -18.59 -3.83
CA LEU A 52 4.86 -17.80 -3.51
C LEU A 52 4.46 -16.49 -2.80
N THR A 53 5.39 -15.92 -2.05
CA THR A 53 5.21 -14.60 -1.42
C THR A 53 5.37 -13.47 -2.44
N PRO A 54 4.77 -12.29 -2.19
CA PRO A 54 5.03 -11.11 -3.01
C PRO A 54 6.52 -10.78 -3.10
N ALA A 55 6.96 -10.29 -4.24
CA ALA A 55 8.38 -10.05 -4.53
C ALA A 55 9.03 -9.07 -3.53
N CYS A 56 8.31 -8.03 -3.11
CA CYS A 56 8.80 -7.05 -2.13
C CYS A 56 9.05 -7.67 -0.75
N VAL A 57 8.19 -8.59 -0.34
CA VAL A 57 8.36 -9.34 0.93
C VAL A 57 9.56 -10.26 0.84
N ALA A 58 9.68 -11.02 -0.25
CA ALA A 58 10.80 -11.94 -0.46
C ALA A 58 12.14 -11.22 -0.56
N ALA A 59 12.16 -10.00 -1.13
CA ALA A 59 13.38 -9.21 -1.33
C ALA A 59 13.78 -8.36 -0.11
N CYS A 60 12.94 -8.25 0.91
CA CYS A 60 13.21 -7.39 2.07
C CYS A 60 14.30 -7.99 2.97
N PRO A 61 15.51 -7.39 3.04
CA PRO A 61 16.62 -7.97 3.80
C PRO A 61 16.44 -7.89 5.31
N THR A 62 15.60 -6.98 5.78
CA THR A 62 15.29 -6.78 7.21
C THR A 62 14.05 -7.54 7.66
N GLU A 63 13.39 -8.25 6.75
CA GLU A 63 12.13 -8.96 7.01
C GLU A 63 11.04 -8.05 7.64
N SER A 64 11.07 -6.76 7.29
CA SER A 64 10.15 -5.75 7.84
C SER A 64 8.81 -5.69 7.11
N LEU A 65 8.74 -6.26 5.91
CA LEU A 65 7.55 -6.30 5.09
C LEU A 65 6.82 -7.62 5.28
N HIS A 66 5.55 -7.55 5.59
CA HIS A 66 4.68 -8.72 5.76
C HIS A 66 3.45 -8.56 4.88
N PHE A 67 2.94 -9.66 4.38
CA PHE A 67 1.74 -9.70 3.57
C PHE A 67 0.85 -10.89 3.97
N GLY A 68 -0.44 -10.67 4.10
CA GLY A 68 -1.42 -11.69 4.47
C GLY A 68 -2.36 -11.20 5.56
N GLU A 69 -3.02 -12.13 6.21
CA GLU A 69 -3.81 -11.82 7.38
C GLU A 69 -2.91 -11.45 8.57
N TYR A 70 -3.29 -10.42 9.29
CA TYR A 70 -2.58 -9.99 10.48
C TYR A 70 -3.56 -9.76 11.63
N PRO A 71 -3.16 -10.08 12.87
CA PRO A 71 -4.00 -9.86 14.03
C PRO A 71 -4.25 -8.37 14.27
N PRO A 72 -5.37 -8.00 14.89
CA PRO A 72 -5.72 -6.60 15.15
C PRO A 72 -4.64 -5.79 15.88
N GLU A 73 -3.86 -6.45 16.72
CA GLU A 73 -2.76 -5.86 17.49
C GLU A 73 -1.44 -5.72 16.72
N SER A 74 -1.36 -6.20 15.49
CA SER A 74 -0.08 -6.27 14.73
C SER A 74 0.43 -4.94 14.21
N GLY A 75 -0.16 -3.85 14.61
CA GLY A 75 0.27 -2.52 14.24
C GLY A 75 -0.86 -1.51 14.35
N VAL A 76 -0.55 -0.26 14.07
CA VAL A 76 -1.53 0.81 14.02
C VAL A 76 -1.86 1.16 12.58
N LEU A 77 -3.02 1.76 12.37
CA LEU A 77 -3.33 2.42 11.11
C LEU A 77 -2.20 3.42 10.77
N PRO A 78 -1.93 3.66 9.48
CA PRO A 78 -0.82 4.50 9.05
C PRO A 78 -1.09 5.99 9.34
N ASP A 79 -1.17 6.35 10.61
CA ASP A 79 -1.24 7.72 11.09
C ASP A 79 0.18 8.30 11.16
N LEU A 80 0.68 8.71 10.00
CA LEU A 80 1.98 9.32 9.81
C LEU A 80 1.80 10.70 9.18
N PRO A 81 2.61 11.71 9.56
CA PRO A 81 2.40 13.08 9.11
C PRO A 81 2.53 13.30 7.60
N PHE A 82 3.13 12.36 6.87
CA PHE A 82 3.31 12.41 5.43
C PHE A 82 2.32 11.52 4.66
N LEU A 83 1.43 10.82 5.37
CA LEU A 83 0.37 10.01 4.76
C LEU A 83 -0.99 10.70 4.96
N PRO A 84 -1.95 10.47 4.06
CA PRO A 84 -3.31 10.97 4.25
C PRO A 84 -3.95 10.34 5.49
N ASP A 85 -4.93 11.05 6.05
CA ASP A 85 -5.70 10.56 7.19
C ASP A 85 -6.33 9.19 6.87
N PRO A 86 -6.06 8.14 7.65
CA PRO A 86 -6.56 6.80 7.37
C PRO A 86 -8.09 6.70 7.41
N SER A 87 -8.79 7.64 8.04
CA SER A 87 -10.25 7.68 8.04
C SER A 87 -10.86 7.97 6.67
N LEU A 88 -10.09 8.59 5.76
CA LEU A 88 -10.56 8.94 4.41
C LEU A 88 -10.61 7.75 3.46
N THR A 89 -9.74 6.78 3.64
CA THR A 89 -9.56 5.67 2.69
C THR A 89 -9.63 4.29 3.32
N GLU A 90 -9.62 4.20 4.65
CA GLU A 90 -9.64 2.94 5.40
C GLU A 90 -8.64 1.91 4.84
N PRO A 91 -7.33 2.23 4.74
CA PRO A 91 -6.37 1.38 4.07
C PRO A 91 -6.11 0.07 4.82
N SER A 92 -6.01 -1.02 4.08
CA SER A 92 -5.58 -2.33 4.61
C SER A 92 -4.07 -2.39 4.81
N LEU A 93 -3.55 -1.41 5.53
CA LEU A 93 -2.13 -1.23 5.80
C LEU A 93 -1.92 -1.06 7.30
N ARG A 94 -0.90 -1.70 7.84
CA ARG A 94 -0.47 -1.52 9.23
C ARG A 94 1.01 -1.19 9.25
N ILE A 95 1.36 -0.15 9.98
CA ILE A 95 2.75 0.31 10.11
C ILE A 95 3.10 0.35 11.59
N ARG A 96 4.20 -0.31 11.95
CA ARG A 96 4.78 -0.18 13.29
C ARG A 96 5.70 1.05 13.29
N LYS A 97 5.31 2.07 14.05
CA LYS A 97 6.11 3.28 14.18
C LYS A 97 7.44 2.96 14.89
N PRO A 98 8.56 3.51 14.43
CA PRO A 98 9.84 3.47 15.17
C PRO A 98 9.68 4.08 16.56
N ASP A 99 10.50 3.63 17.51
CA ASP A 99 10.43 4.11 18.90
C ASP A 99 10.69 5.62 19.03
N ALA A 100 11.51 6.18 18.15
CA ALA A 100 11.74 7.62 18.07
C ALA A 100 10.44 8.41 17.81
N LEU A 101 9.63 7.95 16.84
CA LEU A 101 8.35 8.60 16.51
C LEU A 101 7.26 8.35 17.55
N ARG A 102 7.37 7.27 18.34
CA ARG A 102 6.44 7.02 19.46
C ARG A 102 6.61 8.03 20.58
N LYS A 103 7.85 8.36 20.93
CA LYS A 103 8.17 9.30 21.99
C LYS A 103 7.67 10.72 21.67
N GLU A 104 7.72 11.12 20.41
CA GLU A 104 7.22 12.43 19.96
C GLU A 104 5.71 12.58 20.17
N ASN A 105 4.95 11.50 20.00
CA ASN A 105 3.50 11.51 20.21
C ASN A 105 3.08 11.49 21.69
N GLU A 106 3.89 10.88 22.55
CA GLU A 106 3.63 10.84 24.00
C GLU A 106 3.92 12.18 24.67
N ASP A 107 4.95 12.90 24.22
CA ASP A 107 5.34 14.21 24.77
C ASP A 107 4.51 15.36 24.18
N GLY A 108 3.66 15.12 23.17
CA GLY A 108 2.79 16.12 22.56
C GLY A 108 3.48 17.35 21.98
N ALA A 109 4.78 17.33 21.84
CA ALA A 109 5.62 18.52 21.67
C ALA A 109 6.14 18.71 20.24
N VAL A 110 6.03 17.76 19.33
CA VAL A 110 6.63 17.86 18.00
C VAL A 110 5.59 17.79 16.89
N ARG A 111 5.63 18.80 16.06
CA ARG A 111 4.80 18.97 14.88
C ARG A 111 5.69 19.24 13.68
#